data_b1572f7fc7c868955a07f027c7280db5
#
_entry.id   b1572f7fc7c868955a07f027c7280db5
#
_cell.length_a   1.000
_cell.length_b   1.000
_cell.length_c   1.000
_cell.angle_alpha   90.00
_cell.angle_beta   90.00
_cell.angle_gamma   90.00
#
_symmetry.space_group_name_H-M   'P 1'
#
loop_
_entity.id
_entity.type
_entity.pdbx_description
1 polymer ?
#
loop_
_entity_poly.entity_id
_entity_poly.type
_entity_poly.pdbx_seq_one_letter_code
_entity_poly.pdbx_strand_id
1 'polypeptide(L)'
;MSTIYALSNEHICIEVSSFGAELKSLKRKSDSREYMWDARPEFWKRTSPVLFPIVGGLHEGQYHYEGQSFQMSQHGFARDMEFTLVQQEADSLTFVLDDNAETLAKYPFHFCLTITYTIVDNHLKITWKVDNTNDHVMYFSIGGHP
;
A
#
# COMPACT_ATOMS: atom_id res chain seq x y z
N MET A 1 1.62 -3.30 -15.70
CA MET A 1 2.48 -4.45 -15.32
C MET A 1 3.25 -4.07 -14.09
N SER A 2 3.25 -4.89 -13.07
CA SER A 2 3.94 -4.59 -11.81
C SER A 2 5.47 -4.68 -11.99
N THR A 3 6.16 -3.80 -11.29
CA THR A 3 7.63 -3.78 -11.24
C THR A 3 8.08 -3.98 -9.79
N ILE A 4 9.15 -4.76 -9.61
CA ILE A 4 9.79 -4.92 -8.31
C ILE A 4 10.95 -3.95 -8.21
N TYR A 5 10.97 -3.16 -7.15
CA TYR A 5 12.05 -2.23 -6.81
C TYR A 5 12.78 -2.71 -5.57
N ALA A 6 14.08 -2.57 -5.53
CA ALA A 6 14.90 -3.01 -4.42
C ALA A 6 15.71 -1.86 -3.82
N LEU A 7 15.88 -1.91 -2.49
CA LEU A 7 16.84 -1.10 -1.75
C LEU A 7 17.71 -2.01 -0.89
N SER A 8 18.96 -1.62 -0.68
CA SER A 8 19.81 -2.30 0.26
C SER A 8 20.84 -1.35 0.87
N ASN A 9 21.27 -1.66 2.09
CA ASN A 9 22.42 -1.08 2.76
C ASN A 9 23.32 -2.22 3.28
N GLU A 10 24.21 -1.96 4.22
CA GLU A 10 25.10 -2.97 4.81
C GLU A 10 24.35 -4.06 5.60
N HIS A 11 23.16 -3.75 6.11
CA HIS A 11 22.44 -4.58 7.06
C HIS A 11 21.26 -5.34 6.48
N ILE A 12 20.45 -4.66 5.66
CA ILE A 12 19.18 -5.17 5.14
C ILE A 12 19.02 -4.93 3.65
N CYS A 13 18.18 -5.76 3.04
CA CYS A 13 17.71 -5.61 1.67
C CYS A 13 16.18 -5.75 1.65
N ILE A 14 15.51 -4.86 0.93
CA ILE A 14 14.05 -4.93 0.74
C ILE A 14 13.69 -5.00 -0.73
N GLU A 15 12.54 -5.60 -1.01
CA GLU A 15 11.89 -5.58 -2.32
C GLU A 15 10.45 -5.11 -2.17
N VAL A 16 10.03 -4.16 -3.00
CA VAL A 16 8.69 -3.57 -3.02
C VAL A 16 8.11 -3.69 -4.43
N SER A 17 6.89 -4.21 -4.52
CA SER A 17 6.14 -4.24 -5.77
C SER A 17 5.41 -2.91 -5.99
N SER A 18 5.42 -2.37 -7.22
CA SER A 18 4.59 -1.23 -7.58
C SER A 18 3.09 -1.55 -7.49
N PHE A 19 2.70 -2.81 -7.69
CA PHE A 19 1.33 -3.26 -7.46
C PHE A 19 1.03 -3.29 -5.95
N GLY A 20 0.12 -2.41 -5.54
CA GLY A 20 -0.22 -2.21 -4.13
C GLY A 20 0.85 -1.45 -3.32
N ALA A 21 1.96 -1.03 -3.94
CA ALA A 21 3.16 -0.55 -3.26
C ALA A 21 3.55 -1.51 -2.12
N GLU A 22 3.43 -2.81 -2.35
CA GLU A 22 3.50 -3.86 -1.34
C GLU A 22 4.94 -4.30 -1.07
N LEU A 23 5.36 -4.28 0.20
CA LEU A 23 6.63 -4.88 0.62
C LEU A 23 6.56 -6.40 0.42
N LYS A 24 7.46 -6.94 -0.40
CA LYS A 24 7.50 -8.37 -0.75
C LYS A 24 8.63 -9.12 -0.04
N SER A 25 9.70 -8.43 0.32
CA SER A 25 10.87 -9.04 0.95
C SER A 25 11.54 -8.07 1.90
N LEU A 26 11.98 -8.57 3.04
CA LEU A 26 12.86 -7.89 3.99
C LEU A 26 13.85 -8.91 4.49
N LYS A 27 15.09 -8.83 4.02
CA LYS A 27 16.16 -9.78 4.38
C LYS A 27 17.25 -9.13 5.20
N ARG A 28 17.73 -9.85 6.20
CA ARG A 28 18.99 -9.54 6.87
C ARG A 28 20.15 -10.04 6.02
N LYS A 29 21.12 -9.16 5.73
CA LYS A 29 22.22 -9.51 4.80
C LYS A 29 23.22 -10.50 5.39
N SER A 30 23.46 -10.47 6.70
CA SER A 30 24.48 -11.31 7.33
C SER A 30 24.25 -12.82 7.19
N ASP A 31 22.99 -13.25 7.09
CA ASP A 31 22.61 -14.67 7.00
C ASP A 31 21.52 -14.93 5.97
N SER A 32 21.14 -13.92 5.18
CA SER A 32 20.06 -13.97 4.17
C SER A 32 18.69 -14.37 4.73
N ARG A 33 18.45 -14.10 6.03
CA ARG A 33 17.17 -14.45 6.67
C ARG A 33 16.05 -13.55 6.16
N GLU A 34 15.01 -14.19 5.57
CA GLU A 34 13.77 -13.53 5.16
C GLU A 34 12.81 -13.39 6.32
N TYR A 35 12.28 -12.18 6.53
CA TYR A 35 11.30 -11.88 7.58
C TYR A 35 9.86 -11.81 7.07
N MET A 36 9.67 -11.77 5.74
CA MET A 36 8.33 -11.65 5.16
C MET A 36 7.78 -13.01 4.77
N TRP A 37 6.47 -13.11 4.81
CA TRP A 37 5.73 -14.27 4.29
C TRP A 37 5.92 -14.37 2.76
N ASP A 38 6.10 -15.58 2.25
CA ASP A 38 6.44 -15.87 0.85
C ASP A 38 5.23 -15.92 -0.10
N ALA A 39 4.06 -15.51 0.36
CA ALA A 39 2.82 -15.39 -0.42
C ALA A 39 2.40 -16.70 -1.10
N ARG A 40 2.58 -17.85 -0.45
CA ARG A 40 2.15 -19.16 -0.98
C ARG A 40 0.65 -19.20 -1.21
N PRO A 41 0.19 -19.40 -2.48
CA PRO A 41 -1.22 -19.25 -2.84
C PRO A 41 -2.18 -20.22 -2.12
N GLU A 42 -1.68 -21.40 -1.73
CA GLU A 42 -2.48 -22.40 -1.01
C GLU A 42 -2.86 -21.98 0.41
N PHE A 43 -2.20 -20.94 0.96
CA PHE A 43 -2.48 -20.40 2.28
C PHE A 43 -2.95 -18.95 2.19
N TRP A 44 -2.07 -18.06 1.74
CA TRP A 44 -2.37 -16.63 1.60
C TRP A 44 -1.43 -16.00 0.57
N LYS A 45 -2.00 -15.53 -0.55
CA LYS A 45 -1.27 -15.06 -1.72
C LYS A 45 -0.70 -13.65 -1.65
N ARG A 46 -0.82 -12.96 -0.48
CA ARG A 46 -0.27 -11.63 -0.25
C ARG A 46 0.85 -11.70 0.77
N THR A 47 1.69 -10.66 0.84
CA THR A 47 2.80 -10.59 1.79
C THR A 47 2.54 -9.55 2.89
N SER A 48 2.32 -8.30 2.51
CA SER A 48 2.07 -7.19 3.44
C SER A 48 1.25 -6.09 2.78
N PRO A 49 0.01 -6.38 2.38
CA PRO A 49 -0.80 -5.39 1.67
C PRO A 49 -1.10 -4.17 2.54
N VAL A 50 -1.15 -3.00 1.90
CA VAL A 50 -1.63 -1.76 2.51
C VAL A 50 -3.14 -1.68 2.32
N LEU A 51 -3.86 -1.43 3.41
CA LEU A 51 -5.32 -1.42 3.46
C LEU A 51 -5.79 0.04 3.40
N PHE A 52 -6.49 0.41 2.32
CA PHE A 52 -6.97 1.77 2.10
C PHE A 52 -8.06 1.76 1.01
N PRO A 53 -9.14 2.54 1.10
CA PRO A 53 -9.46 3.52 2.13
C PRO A 53 -10.26 2.98 3.32
N ILE A 54 -10.41 1.66 3.42
CA ILE A 54 -11.02 1.00 4.57
C ILE A 54 -10.14 -0.14 5.08
N VAL A 55 -10.33 -0.51 6.35
CA VAL A 55 -9.76 -1.68 6.98
C VAL A 55 -10.89 -2.62 7.37
N GLY A 56 -10.79 -3.89 7.00
CA GLY A 56 -11.84 -4.89 7.23
C GLY A 56 -12.89 -4.94 6.12
N GLY A 57 -13.97 -5.65 6.38
CA GLY A 57 -15.10 -5.79 5.48
C GLY A 57 -16.29 -4.94 5.90
N LEU A 58 -17.09 -4.51 4.94
CA LEU A 58 -18.33 -3.80 5.17
C LEU A 58 -19.51 -4.78 5.18
N HIS A 59 -20.57 -4.42 5.89
CA HIS A 59 -21.82 -5.17 5.85
C HIS A 59 -22.35 -5.24 4.41
N GLU A 60 -22.58 -6.44 3.91
CA GLU A 60 -22.98 -6.68 2.51
C GLU A 60 -22.06 -6.06 1.45
N GLY A 61 -20.80 -5.73 1.80
CA GLY A 61 -19.82 -5.16 0.87
C GLY A 61 -20.13 -3.73 0.41
N GLN A 62 -20.94 -2.99 1.17
CA GLN A 62 -21.38 -1.65 0.76
C GLN A 62 -21.43 -0.66 1.94
N TYR A 63 -21.41 0.63 1.59
CA TYR A 63 -21.61 1.72 2.54
C TYR A 63 -22.45 2.83 1.90
N HIS A 64 -22.97 3.73 2.71
CA HIS A 64 -23.78 4.86 2.27
C HIS A 64 -23.05 6.17 2.60
N TYR A 65 -23.05 7.09 1.65
CA TYR A 65 -22.52 8.43 1.85
C TYR A 65 -23.37 9.42 1.06
N GLU A 66 -23.86 10.47 1.72
CA GLU A 66 -24.72 11.51 1.15
C GLU A 66 -25.89 10.96 0.33
N GLY A 67 -26.57 9.95 0.85
CA GLY A 67 -27.75 9.34 0.24
C GLY A 67 -27.46 8.39 -0.92
N GLN A 68 -26.19 8.13 -1.23
CA GLN A 68 -25.79 7.19 -2.27
C GLN A 68 -25.15 5.94 -1.66
N SER A 69 -25.28 4.81 -2.34
CA SER A 69 -24.65 3.55 -1.97
C SER A 69 -23.40 3.30 -2.81
N PHE A 70 -22.33 2.88 -2.15
CA PHE A 70 -21.07 2.55 -2.79
C PHE A 70 -20.64 1.14 -2.42
N GLN A 71 -20.06 0.42 -3.37
CA GLN A 71 -19.49 -0.91 -3.15
C GLN A 71 -18.01 -0.79 -2.85
N MET A 72 -17.54 -1.56 -1.85
CA MET A 72 -16.12 -1.62 -1.50
C MET A 72 -15.77 -3.03 -1.08
N SER A 73 -14.73 -3.59 -1.69
CA SER A 73 -14.20 -4.90 -1.29
C SER A 73 -13.49 -4.82 0.07
N GLN A 74 -13.34 -5.98 0.70
CA GLN A 74 -12.60 -6.10 1.97
C GLN A 74 -11.23 -5.42 1.85
N HIS A 75 -10.90 -4.59 2.84
CA HIS A 75 -9.64 -3.84 2.93
C HIS A 75 -9.43 -2.78 1.84
N GLY A 76 -10.48 -2.39 1.12
CA GLY A 76 -10.40 -1.35 0.09
C GLY A 76 -9.72 -1.80 -1.19
N PHE A 77 -9.24 -0.83 -1.97
CA PHE A 77 -8.74 -1.07 -3.33
C PHE A 77 -7.22 -0.86 -3.50
N ALA A 78 -6.55 -0.13 -2.61
CA ALA A 78 -5.16 0.28 -2.83
C ALA A 78 -4.22 -0.92 -3.08
N ARG A 79 -4.43 -2.01 -2.36
CA ARG A 79 -3.64 -3.24 -2.49
C ARG A 79 -3.75 -3.93 -3.86
N ASP A 80 -4.76 -3.58 -4.65
CA ASP A 80 -5.05 -4.16 -5.97
C ASP A 80 -4.86 -3.14 -7.10
N MET A 81 -4.16 -2.03 -6.84
CA MET A 81 -3.90 -0.99 -7.82
C MET A 81 -2.40 -0.77 -8.04
N GLU A 82 -2.04 -0.34 -9.24
CA GLU A 82 -0.68 -0.01 -9.60
C GLU A 82 -0.34 1.38 -9.08
N PHE A 83 0.73 1.48 -8.29
CA PHE A 83 1.29 2.75 -7.83
C PHE A 83 2.40 3.20 -8.77
N THR A 84 2.59 4.49 -8.87
CA THR A 84 3.71 5.09 -9.61
C THR A 84 4.88 5.33 -8.67
N LEU A 85 6.07 4.83 -9.02
CA LEU A 85 7.31 5.23 -8.34
C LEU A 85 7.65 6.66 -8.77
N VAL A 86 7.62 7.60 -7.82
CA VAL A 86 7.89 9.03 -8.10
C VAL A 86 9.28 9.46 -7.64
N GLN A 87 9.90 8.73 -6.72
CA GLN A 87 11.24 9.03 -6.24
C GLN A 87 11.96 7.75 -5.82
N GLN A 88 13.21 7.64 -6.24
CA GLN A 88 14.12 6.59 -5.82
C GLN A 88 15.46 7.21 -5.45
N GLU A 89 15.88 7.00 -4.19
CA GLU A 89 17.17 7.41 -3.66
C GLU A 89 17.94 6.19 -3.18
N ALA A 90 19.17 6.38 -2.69
CA ALA A 90 20.01 5.27 -2.20
C ALA A 90 19.35 4.51 -1.03
N ASP A 91 18.54 5.19 -0.22
CA ASP A 91 17.94 4.68 1.01
C ASP A 91 16.41 4.76 1.04
N SER A 92 15.76 5.23 -0.03
CA SER A 92 14.30 5.37 -0.05
C SER A 92 13.64 5.13 -1.41
N LEU A 93 12.39 4.64 -1.35
CA LEU A 93 11.47 4.51 -2.49
C LEU A 93 10.16 5.19 -2.12
N THR A 94 9.65 6.04 -3.01
CA THR A 94 8.36 6.73 -2.81
C THR A 94 7.40 6.38 -3.93
N PHE A 95 6.24 5.84 -3.54
CA PHE A 95 5.16 5.42 -4.44
C PHE A 95 3.93 6.29 -4.21
N VAL A 96 3.20 6.58 -5.29
CA VAL A 96 1.98 7.40 -5.25
C VAL A 96 0.84 6.69 -5.96
N LEU A 97 -0.33 6.75 -5.36
CA LEU A 97 -1.62 6.41 -5.96
C LEU A 97 -2.54 7.61 -5.86
N ASP A 98 -2.93 8.16 -7.00
CA ASP A 98 -3.97 9.19 -7.08
C ASP A 98 -5.34 8.56 -7.38
N ASP A 99 -6.41 9.30 -7.06
CA ASP A 99 -7.74 8.92 -7.47
C ASP A 99 -7.87 8.89 -9.00
N ASN A 100 -8.79 8.06 -9.46
CA ASN A 100 -9.14 7.94 -10.86
C ASN A 100 -10.64 7.58 -11.00
N ALA A 101 -11.10 7.37 -12.21
CA ALA A 101 -12.51 7.04 -12.45
C ALA A 101 -12.94 5.75 -11.74
N GLU A 102 -12.07 4.75 -11.66
CA GLU A 102 -12.36 3.49 -10.95
C GLU A 102 -12.49 3.71 -9.43
N THR A 103 -11.56 4.45 -8.82
CA THR A 103 -11.61 4.72 -7.37
C THR A 103 -12.80 5.61 -7.02
N LEU A 104 -13.11 6.63 -7.83
CA LEU A 104 -14.24 7.53 -7.59
C LEU A 104 -15.59 6.81 -7.63
N ALA A 105 -15.73 5.76 -8.44
CA ALA A 105 -16.93 4.94 -8.48
C ALA A 105 -17.19 4.17 -7.18
N LYS A 106 -16.11 3.86 -6.41
CA LYS A 106 -16.15 3.10 -5.15
C LYS A 106 -16.00 4.00 -3.93
N TYR A 107 -15.34 5.14 -4.08
CA TYR A 107 -14.94 6.04 -3.02
C TYR A 107 -14.96 7.47 -3.58
N PRO A 108 -16.02 8.26 -3.29
CA PRO A 108 -16.31 9.52 -3.99
C PRO A 108 -15.46 10.68 -3.44
N PHE A 109 -14.16 10.50 -3.33
CA PHE A 109 -13.21 11.49 -2.82
C PHE A 109 -11.97 11.54 -3.70
N HIS A 110 -11.47 12.74 -3.93
CA HIS A 110 -10.15 12.97 -4.51
C HIS A 110 -9.09 12.83 -3.44
N PHE A 111 -8.05 12.06 -3.71
CA PHE A 111 -6.97 11.82 -2.75
C PHE A 111 -5.63 11.64 -3.46
N CYS A 112 -4.56 11.79 -2.70
CA CYS A 112 -3.24 11.31 -3.08
C CYS A 112 -2.69 10.47 -1.92
N LEU A 113 -2.47 9.18 -2.15
CA LEU A 113 -1.86 8.27 -1.19
C LEU A 113 -0.38 8.10 -1.54
N THR A 114 0.50 8.52 -0.63
CA THR A 114 1.95 8.37 -0.78
C THR A 114 2.46 7.35 0.23
N ILE A 115 3.23 6.36 -0.26
CA ILE A 115 3.88 5.36 0.57
C ILE A 115 5.38 5.46 0.35
N THR A 116 6.13 5.73 1.41
CA THR A 116 7.58 5.84 1.37
C THR A 116 8.22 4.75 2.23
N TYR A 117 9.12 3.99 1.62
CA TYR A 117 9.98 3.00 2.28
C TYR A 117 11.35 3.62 2.45
N THR A 118 11.86 3.68 3.68
CA THR A 118 13.19 4.21 4.00
C THR A 118 13.96 3.19 4.85
N ILE A 119 15.19 2.90 4.46
CA ILE A 119 16.09 2.02 5.23
C ILE A 119 17.16 2.85 5.93
N VAL A 120 17.33 2.62 7.23
CA VAL A 120 18.38 3.25 8.05
C VAL A 120 18.97 2.18 8.96
N ASP A 121 20.26 1.90 8.80
CA ASP A 121 20.93 0.80 9.52
C ASP A 121 20.17 -0.52 9.33
N ASN A 122 19.73 -1.16 10.42
CA ASN A 122 18.93 -2.38 10.40
C ASN A 122 17.42 -2.12 10.54
N HIS A 123 16.95 -0.90 10.25
CA HIS A 123 15.56 -0.50 10.38
C HIS A 123 14.94 -0.21 9.02
N LEU A 124 13.70 -0.66 8.83
CA LEU A 124 12.82 -0.24 7.74
C LEU A 124 11.73 0.65 8.32
N LYS A 125 11.63 1.87 7.81
CA LYS A 125 10.55 2.81 8.10
C LYS A 125 9.59 2.85 6.93
N ILE A 126 8.31 2.66 7.20
CA ILE A 126 7.24 2.79 6.20
C ILE A 126 6.39 4.00 6.61
N THR A 127 6.31 4.98 5.72
CA THR A 127 5.54 6.20 5.94
C THR A 127 4.35 6.22 5.00
N TRP A 128 3.15 6.40 5.55
CA TRP A 128 1.93 6.63 4.79
C TRP A 128 1.51 8.09 4.93
N LYS A 129 1.24 8.72 3.80
CA LYS A 129 0.71 10.07 3.75
C LYS A 129 -0.55 10.07 2.90
N VAL A 130 -1.64 10.57 3.45
CA VAL A 130 -2.92 10.73 2.75
C VAL A 130 -3.22 12.20 2.63
N ASP A 131 -3.23 12.71 1.41
CA ASP A 131 -3.64 14.09 1.12
C ASP A 131 -5.10 14.12 0.68
N ASN A 132 -5.89 14.93 1.35
CA ASN A 132 -7.25 15.26 0.96
C ASN A 132 -7.19 16.42 -0.05
N THR A 133 -7.49 16.14 -1.30
CA THR A 133 -7.49 17.14 -2.38
C THR A 133 -8.89 17.66 -2.72
N ASN A 134 -9.88 17.37 -1.86
CA ASN A 134 -11.21 17.92 -1.95
C ASN A 134 -11.30 19.27 -1.22
N ASP A 135 -12.40 19.98 -1.42
CA ASP A 135 -12.77 21.18 -0.66
C ASP A 135 -13.63 20.89 0.58
N HIS A 136 -13.81 19.61 0.90
CA HIS A 136 -14.62 19.12 2.02
C HIS A 136 -13.92 17.96 2.74
N VAL A 137 -14.48 17.55 3.87
CA VAL A 137 -13.94 16.46 4.69
C VAL A 137 -13.94 15.14 3.93
N MET A 138 -12.84 14.43 4.00
CA MET A 138 -12.69 13.07 3.48
C MET A 138 -12.54 12.09 4.64
N TYR A 139 -13.27 10.98 4.57
CA TYR A 139 -13.25 9.92 5.59
C TYR A 139 -12.50 8.72 5.07
N PHE A 140 -11.57 8.19 5.85
CA PHE A 140 -10.82 6.99 5.49
C PHE A 140 -10.29 6.25 6.72
N SER A 141 -9.94 5.00 6.51
CA SER A 141 -9.09 4.22 7.40
C SER A 141 -7.90 3.69 6.59
N ILE A 142 -6.78 3.51 7.27
CA ILE A 142 -5.57 2.94 6.66
C ILE A 142 -4.92 1.96 7.63
N GLY A 143 -4.31 0.91 7.11
CA GLY A 143 -3.64 -0.08 7.91
C GLY A 143 -2.65 -0.92 7.11
N GLY A 144 -1.79 -1.64 7.82
CA GLY A 144 -0.89 -2.64 7.26
C GLY A 144 -1.30 -4.05 7.70
N HIS A 145 -0.98 -5.03 6.86
CA HIS A 145 -1.32 -6.43 7.12
C HIS A 145 -0.08 -7.30 6.82
N PRO A 146 1.03 -7.16 7.63
CA PRO A 146 2.27 -7.92 7.42
C PRO A 146 2.15 -9.39 7.82
#